data_737dd73349e82744e5f999114910cd44
#
_entry.id   737dd73349e82744e5f999114910cd44
#
_cell.length_a   1.000
_cell.length_b   1.000
_cell.length_c   1.000
_cell.angle_alpha   90.00
_cell.angle_beta   90.00
_cell.angle_gamma   90.00
#
_symmetry.space_group_name_H-M   'P 1'
#
loop_
_entity.id
_entity.type
_entity.pdbx_description
1 polymer ?
#
loop_
_entity_poly.entity_id
_entity_poly.type
_entity_poly.pdbx_seq_one_letter_code
_entity_poly.pdbx_strand_id
1 'polypeptide(L)'
;MEQKQWIDLNNKVVIVTGGAMGIGEAMVKDLLACNARVAIFDLAKPKDFSEDDRRMYVHLDIRNKKEVEAAVDAVVQKFGTVDALVNDAGVTRPRILVDYYGSEPQYELSEEDFDFMVGVNQKGTFLVSQAVTRVLYGKNGGCYHQPILLCRIDGLQRT
;
A
#
# COMPACT_ATOMS: atom_id res chain seq x y z
N MET A 1 -0.67 -28.20 13.16
CA MET A 1 -0.98 -27.22 14.21
C MET A 1 -2.00 -26.27 13.60
N GLU A 2 -3.24 -26.29 14.09
CA GLU A 2 -4.24 -25.27 13.70
C GLU A 2 -3.70 -23.92 14.17
N GLN A 3 -3.43 -23.01 13.24
CA GLN A 3 -3.17 -21.61 13.58
C GLN A 3 -4.45 -21.07 14.23
N LYS A 4 -4.40 -20.88 15.53
CA LYS A 4 -5.49 -20.27 16.28
C LYS A 4 -5.66 -18.84 15.72
N GLN A 5 -6.63 -18.66 14.87
CA GLN A 5 -6.96 -17.37 14.27
C GLN A 5 -7.42 -16.43 15.40
N TRP A 6 -6.55 -15.52 15.82
CA TRP A 6 -6.80 -14.59 16.93
C TRP A 6 -7.55 -13.33 16.46
N ILE A 7 -7.63 -13.11 15.15
CA ILE A 7 -8.39 -12.04 14.50
C ILE A 7 -9.25 -12.66 13.39
N ASP A 8 -10.53 -12.35 13.38
CA ASP A 8 -11.43 -12.60 12.27
C ASP A 8 -11.71 -11.29 11.54
N LEU A 9 -11.31 -11.22 10.27
CA LEU A 9 -11.56 -10.09 9.39
C LEU A 9 -12.68 -10.39 8.38
N ASN A 10 -13.59 -11.27 8.74
CA ASN A 10 -14.67 -11.69 7.86
C ASN A 10 -15.40 -10.49 7.26
N ASN A 11 -15.50 -10.47 5.94
CA ASN A 11 -16.09 -9.39 5.14
C ASN A 11 -15.44 -8.00 5.27
N LYS A 12 -14.34 -7.84 6.00
CA LYS A 12 -13.59 -6.58 6.01
C LYS A 12 -12.87 -6.38 4.69
N VAL A 13 -12.94 -5.18 4.16
CA VAL A 13 -12.27 -4.79 2.92
C VAL A 13 -11.00 -4.03 3.25
N VAL A 14 -9.87 -4.57 2.83
CA VAL A 14 -8.54 -4.01 3.09
C VAL A 14 -7.86 -3.67 1.76
N ILE A 15 -7.40 -2.43 1.64
CA ILE A 15 -6.51 -2.02 0.55
C ILE A 15 -5.07 -2.24 1.00
N VAL A 16 -4.24 -2.86 0.15
CA VAL A 16 -2.80 -3.03 0.36
C VAL A 16 -2.06 -2.41 -0.81
N THR A 17 -1.30 -1.33 -0.56
CA THR A 17 -0.39 -0.79 -1.57
C THR A 17 0.92 -1.58 -1.57
N GLY A 18 1.53 -1.81 -2.74
CA GLY A 18 2.73 -2.64 -2.84
C GLY A 18 2.47 -4.14 -2.61
N GLY A 19 1.22 -4.57 -2.78
CA GLY A 19 0.79 -5.93 -2.43
C GLY A 19 1.13 -7.02 -3.46
N ALA A 20 1.82 -6.69 -4.56
CA ALA A 20 2.11 -7.67 -5.62
C ALA A 20 3.33 -8.56 -5.31
N MET A 21 4.20 -8.16 -4.39
CA MET A 21 5.42 -8.88 -4.05
C MET A 21 5.88 -8.62 -2.62
N GLY A 22 6.86 -9.42 -2.17
CA GLY A 22 7.59 -9.21 -0.92
C GLY A 22 6.69 -9.19 0.31
N ILE A 23 6.85 -8.17 1.16
CA ILE A 23 6.13 -8.04 2.43
C ILE A 23 4.64 -7.80 2.17
N GLY A 24 4.29 -6.92 1.22
CA GLY A 24 2.90 -6.65 0.86
C GLY A 24 2.17 -7.90 0.38
N GLU A 25 2.81 -8.75 -0.43
CA GLU A 25 2.24 -10.04 -0.85
C GLU A 25 1.98 -10.98 0.34
N ALA A 26 2.92 -11.04 1.29
CA ALA A 26 2.74 -11.84 2.50
C ALA A 26 1.54 -11.33 3.32
N MET A 27 1.43 -10.01 3.51
CA MET A 27 0.28 -9.39 4.18
C MET A 27 -1.04 -9.69 3.45
N VAL A 28 -1.07 -9.65 2.12
CA VAL A 28 -2.25 -10.01 1.32
C VAL A 28 -2.66 -11.45 1.59
N LYS A 29 -1.71 -12.40 1.63
CA LYS A 29 -1.99 -13.82 1.94
C LYS A 29 -2.56 -13.99 3.33
N ASP A 30 -1.99 -13.33 4.33
CA ASP A 30 -2.44 -13.41 5.73
C ASP A 30 -3.84 -12.79 5.90
N LEU A 31 -4.12 -11.64 5.27
CA LEU A 31 -5.42 -11.00 5.28
C LEU A 31 -6.51 -11.90 4.67
N LEU A 32 -6.20 -12.53 3.53
CA LEU A 32 -7.10 -13.50 2.89
C LEU A 32 -7.34 -14.75 3.74
N ALA A 33 -6.30 -15.22 4.45
CA ALA A 33 -6.41 -16.33 5.42
C ALA A 33 -7.29 -15.95 6.62
N CYS A 34 -7.33 -14.66 6.99
CA CYS A 34 -8.24 -14.11 8.01
C CYS A 34 -9.63 -13.74 7.47
N ASN A 35 -10.03 -14.26 6.30
CA ASN A 35 -11.32 -14.04 5.65
C ASN A 35 -11.60 -12.60 5.17
N ALA A 36 -10.58 -11.75 5.08
CA ALA A 36 -10.73 -10.42 4.49
C ALA A 36 -10.97 -10.47 2.98
N ARG A 37 -11.53 -9.40 2.45
CA ARG A 37 -11.50 -9.06 1.03
C ARG A 37 -10.38 -8.06 0.79
N VAL A 38 -9.52 -8.29 -0.20
CA VAL A 38 -8.29 -7.52 -0.37
C VAL A 38 -8.22 -6.90 -1.76
N ALA A 39 -7.99 -5.59 -1.81
CA ALA A 39 -7.64 -4.87 -3.02
C ALA A 39 -6.13 -4.58 -3.03
N ILE A 40 -5.44 -5.05 -4.05
CA ILE A 40 -3.99 -4.88 -4.23
C ILE A 40 -3.77 -3.71 -5.18
N PHE A 41 -3.06 -2.69 -4.70
CA PHE A 41 -2.64 -1.53 -5.50
C PHE A 41 -1.14 -1.62 -5.77
N ASP A 42 -0.75 -1.81 -7.02
CA ASP A 42 0.66 -1.99 -7.38
C ASP A 42 0.90 -1.65 -8.86
N LEU A 43 2.13 -1.28 -9.20
CA LEU A 43 2.58 -1.17 -10.59
C LEU A 43 2.78 -2.55 -11.24
N ALA A 44 3.15 -3.55 -10.46
CA ALA A 44 3.33 -4.92 -10.92
C ALA A 44 2.07 -5.74 -10.64
N LYS A 45 1.71 -6.61 -11.58
CA LYS A 45 0.65 -7.60 -11.34
C LYS A 45 1.20 -8.74 -10.48
N PRO A 46 0.48 -9.18 -9.43
CA PRO A 46 0.90 -10.33 -8.64
C PRO A 46 1.03 -11.59 -9.51
N LYS A 47 2.03 -12.44 -9.20
CA LYS A 47 2.17 -13.74 -9.87
C LYS A 47 0.95 -14.61 -9.59
N ASP A 48 0.51 -15.35 -10.61
CA ASP A 48 -0.63 -16.29 -10.51
C ASP A 48 -1.91 -15.65 -9.97
N PHE A 49 -2.07 -14.33 -10.19
CA PHE A 49 -3.25 -13.62 -9.76
C PHE A 49 -4.48 -14.00 -10.58
N SER A 50 -5.49 -14.50 -9.90
CA SER A 50 -6.87 -14.57 -10.41
C SER A 50 -7.77 -13.70 -9.57
N GLU A 51 -8.55 -12.85 -10.22
CA GLU A 51 -9.56 -12.06 -9.56
C GLU A 51 -10.74 -12.95 -9.15
N ASP A 52 -11.26 -12.71 -7.94
CA ASP A 52 -12.44 -13.42 -7.43
C ASP A 52 -13.27 -12.48 -6.52
N ASP A 53 -14.23 -13.05 -5.79
CA ASP A 53 -15.14 -12.29 -4.90
C ASP A 53 -14.41 -11.65 -3.70
N ARG A 54 -13.20 -12.08 -3.41
CA ARG A 54 -12.40 -11.59 -2.28
C ARG A 54 -11.11 -10.89 -2.68
N ARG A 55 -10.71 -10.98 -3.96
CA ARG A 55 -9.46 -10.39 -4.45
C ARG A 55 -9.70 -9.45 -5.63
N MET A 56 -9.03 -8.33 -5.58
CA MET A 56 -8.99 -7.35 -6.67
C MET A 56 -7.56 -6.84 -6.84
N TYR A 57 -7.15 -6.65 -8.09
CA TYR A 57 -5.88 -5.97 -8.41
C TYR A 57 -6.16 -4.74 -9.24
N VAL A 58 -5.54 -3.64 -8.86
CA VAL A 58 -5.58 -2.38 -9.62
C VAL A 58 -4.15 -1.95 -9.92
N HIS A 59 -3.85 -1.84 -11.20
CA HIS A 59 -2.60 -1.25 -11.66
C HIS A 59 -2.67 0.26 -11.50
N LEU A 60 -1.80 0.85 -10.70
CA LEU A 60 -1.71 2.30 -10.56
C LEU A 60 -0.36 2.75 -10.00
N ASP A 61 -0.01 3.99 -10.31
CA ASP A 61 1.05 4.71 -9.63
C ASP A 61 0.45 5.54 -8.47
N ILE A 62 0.81 5.18 -7.24
CA ILE A 62 0.28 5.89 -6.05
C ILE A 62 0.66 7.37 -5.99
N ARG A 63 1.63 7.84 -6.80
CA ARG A 63 1.99 9.26 -6.93
C ARG A 63 0.96 10.05 -7.75
N ASN A 64 0.10 9.36 -8.50
CA ASN A 64 -0.93 9.96 -9.34
C ASN A 64 -2.27 10.03 -8.59
N LYS A 65 -2.63 11.23 -8.17
CA LYS A 65 -3.86 11.46 -7.40
C LYS A 65 -5.11 10.94 -8.09
N LYS A 66 -5.24 11.17 -9.42
CA LYS A 66 -6.44 10.77 -10.18
C LYS A 66 -6.57 9.25 -10.27
N GLU A 67 -5.45 8.55 -10.48
CA GLU A 67 -5.43 7.08 -10.49
C GLU A 67 -5.80 6.52 -9.11
N VAL A 68 -5.25 7.10 -8.04
CA VAL A 68 -5.57 6.70 -6.66
C VAL A 68 -7.06 6.88 -6.36
N GLU A 69 -7.64 8.04 -6.68
CA GLU A 69 -9.07 8.30 -6.45
C GLU A 69 -9.95 7.31 -7.24
N ALA A 70 -9.66 7.11 -8.53
CA ALA A 70 -10.37 6.13 -9.36
C ALA A 70 -10.22 4.69 -8.86
N ALA A 71 -9.04 4.31 -8.38
CA ALA A 71 -8.80 2.98 -7.81
C ALA A 71 -9.61 2.74 -6.53
N VAL A 72 -9.65 3.71 -5.63
CA VAL A 72 -10.46 3.63 -4.39
C VAL A 72 -11.96 3.54 -4.73
N ASP A 73 -12.44 4.33 -5.69
CA ASP A 73 -13.83 4.25 -6.17
C ASP A 73 -14.15 2.87 -6.75
N ALA A 74 -13.24 2.27 -7.53
CA ALA A 74 -13.40 0.93 -8.07
C ALA A 74 -13.50 -0.14 -6.97
N VAL A 75 -12.72 -0.01 -5.88
CA VAL A 75 -12.83 -0.89 -4.71
C VAL A 75 -14.20 -0.75 -4.05
N VAL A 76 -14.69 0.48 -3.88
CA VAL A 76 -16.03 0.73 -3.31
C VAL A 76 -17.12 0.17 -4.21
N GLN A 77 -16.99 0.31 -5.53
CA GLN A 77 -17.94 -0.27 -6.49
C GLN A 77 -17.99 -1.80 -6.39
N LYS A 78 -16.83 -2.47 -6.28
CA LYS A 78 -16.75 -3.93 -6.21
C LYS A 78 -17.17 -4.50 -4.86
N PHE A 79 -16.66 -3.93 -3.78
CA PHE A 79 -16.81 -4.49 -2.44
C PHE A 79 -17.81 -3.75 -1.55
N GLY A 80 -18.34 -2.62 -2.01
CA GLY A 80 -19.30 -1.78 -1.28
C GLY A 80 -18.65 -0.90 -0.22
N THR A 81 -17.36 -1.11 0.11
CA THR A 81 -16.70 -0.44 1.21
C THR A 81 -15.18 -0.51 1.15
N VAL A 82 -14.54 0.28 2.03
CA VAL A 82 -13.18 0.07 2.53
C VAL A 82 -13.25 0.15 4.05
N ASP A 83 -12.60 -0.78 4.75
CA ASP A 83 -12.54 -0.82 6.22
C ASP A 83 -11.13 -0.54 6.76
N ALA A 84 -10.08 -0.86 5.99
CA ALA A 84 -8.70 -0.63 6.39
C ALA A 84 -7.79 -0.36 5.19
N LEU A 85 -6.65 0.25 5.47
CA LEU A 85 -5.58 0.51 4.50
C LEU A 85 -4.24 0.10 5.09
N VAL A 86 -3.48 -0.66 4.30
CA VAL A 86 -2.06 -0.97 4.55
C VAL A 86 -1.23 -0.25 3.49
N ASN A 87 -0.45 0.75 3.90
CA ASN A 87 0.52 1.41 3.03
C ASN A 87 1.87 0.69 3.14
N ASP A 88 2.12 -0.26 2.23
CA ASP A 88 3.39 -0.99 2.15
C ASP A 88 4.20 -0.63 0.88
N ALA A 89 3.60 0.03 -0.10
CA ALA A 89 4.32 0.52 -1.26
C ALA A 89 5.42 1.48 -0.85
N GLY A 90 6.64 1.16 -1.24
CA GLY A 90 7.81 1.97 -0.94
C GLY A 90 8.99 1.61 -1.83
N VAL A 91 9.88 2.57 -2.00
CA VAL A 91 11.12 2.42 -2.79
C VAL A 91 12.30 2.94 -2.03
N THR A 92 13.46 2.36 -2.28
CA THR A 92 14.74 2.85 -1.77
C THR A 92 15.71 3.07 -2.92
N ARG A 93 16.59 4.05 -2.76
CA ARG A 93 17.75 4.31 -3.62
C ARG A 93 18.96 4.39 -2.70
N PRO A 94 19.65 3.25 -2.46
CA PRO A 94 20.80 3.22 -1.55
C PRO A 94 21.97 3.98 -2.17
N ARG A 95 22.13 5.24 -1.80
CA ARG A 95 23.17 6.16 -2.22
C ARG A 95 23.69 6.94 -1.02
N ILE A 96 24.90 7.44 -1.10
CA ILE A 96 25.50 8.30 -0.08
C ILE A 96 25.24 9.77 -0.40
N LEU A 97 25.30 10.62 0.61
CA LEU A 97 25.06 12.04 0.44
C LEU A 97 26.18 12.71 -0.36
N VAL A 98 27.44 12.39 -0.02
CA VAL A 98 28.65 12.88 -0.70
C VAL A 98 29.69 11.78 -0.75
N ASP A 99 30.17 11.44 -1.93
CA ASP A 99 31.27 10.51 -2.12
C ASP A 99 32.63 11.28 -2.18
N TYR A 100 33.18 11.59 -1.02
CA TYR A 100 34.38 12.38 -0.90
C TYR A 100 35.65 11.66 -1.42
N TYR A 101 35.67 10.31 -1.38
CA TYR A 101 36.83 9.51 -1.80
C TYR A 101 36.59 8.77 -3.12
N GLY A 102 35.37 8.78 -3.61
CA GLY A 102 34.98 8.12 -4.84
C GLY A 102 35.48 8.86 -6.06
N SER A 103 35.86 8.11 -7.04
CA SER A 103 36.14 8.63 -8.38
C SER A 103 34.88 8.69 -9.25
N GLU A 104 33.72 8.30 -8.69
CA GLU A 104 32.48 8.16 -9.45
C GLU A 104 31.31 8.89 -8.76
N PRO A 105 30.91 10.07 -9.30
CA PRO A 105 29.75 10.82 -8.78
C PRO A 105 28.43 10.03 -8.82
N GLN A 106 28.41 8.87 -9.48
CA GLN A 106 27.22 8.00 -9.59
C GLN A 106 26.83 7.34 -8.27
N TYR A 107 27.66 7.37 -7.24
CA TYR A 107 27.35 6.85 -5.91
C TYR A 107 26.59 7.82 -5.03
N GLU A 108 26.58 9.10 -5.39
CA GLU A 108 25.81 10.11 -4.68
C GLU A 108 24.32 10.03 -5.02
N LEU A 109 23.49 10.40 -4.06
CA LEU A 109 22.05 10.48 -4.27
C LEU A 109 21.73 11.67 -5.19
N SER A 110 21.15 11.41 -6.34
CA SER A 110 20.69 12.46 -7.25
C SER A 110 19.39 13.12 -6.75
N GLU A 111 19.13 14.34 -7.20
CA GLU A 111 17.88 15.04 -6.93
C GLU A 111 16.66 14.26 -7.46
N GLU A 112 16.79 13.65 -8.65
CA GLU A 112 15.73 12.84 -9.25
C GLU A 112 15.41 11.59 -8.42
N ASP A 113 16.42 10.89 -7.89
CA ASP A 113 16.24 9.74 -7.02
C ASP A 113 15.63 10.15 -5.68
N PHE A 114 16.05 11.31 -5.14
CA PHE A 114 15.45 11.88 -3.93
C PHE A 114 13.98 12.20 -4.14
N ASP A 115 13.64 12.94 -5.20
CA ASP A 115 12.27 13.32 -5.53
C ASP A 115 11.40 12.08 -5.82
N PHE A 116 11.98 11.07 -6.47
CA PHE A 116 11.29 9.81 -6.69
C PHE A 116 10.94 9.12 -5.37
N MET A 117 11.89 9.01 -4.42
CA MET A 117 11.63 8.40 -3.12
C MET A 117 10.59 9.20 -2.31
N VAL A 118 10.70 10.51 -2.27
CA VAL A 118 9.71 11.39 -1.62
C VAL A 118 8.34 11.24 -2.30
N GLY A 119 8.34 11.18 -3.62
CA GLY A 119 7.13 11.00 -4.42
C GLY A 119 6.38 9.71 -4.07
N VAL A 120 7.07 8.59 -3.95
CA VAL A 120 6.45 7.30 -3.61
C VAL A 120 6.19 7.21 -2.11
N ASN A 121 7.23 7.35 -1.27
CA ASN A 121 7.15 6.99 0.15
C ASN A 121 6.31 7.98 0.97
N GLN A 122 6.33 9.26 0.62
CA GLN A 122 5.63 10.31 1.36
C GLN A 122 4.36 10.76 0.63
N LYS A 123 4.50 11.31 -0.59
CA LYS A 123 3.34 11.83 -1.32
C LYS A 123 2.35 10.72 -1.69
N GLY A 124 2.83 9.58 -2.16
CA GLY A 124 1.97 8.44 -2.52
C GLY A 124 1.19 7.92 -1.32
N THR A 125 1.86 7.68 -0.19
CA THR A 125 1.24 7.30 1.08
C THR A 125 0.18 8.31 1.52
N PHE A 126 0.48 9.61 1.42
CA PHE A 126 -0.47 10.67 1.74
C PHE A 126 -1.71 10.63 0.82
N LEU A 127 -1.53 10.50 -0.49
CA LEU A 127 -2.63 10.51 -1.46
C LEU A 127 -3.58 9.32 -1.25
N VAL A 128 -3.04 8.11 -1.08
CA VAL A 128 -3.86 6.92 -0.81
C VAL A 128 -4.58 7.05 0.53
N SER A 129 -3.88 7.47 1.58
CA SER A 129 -4.47 7.70 2.90
C SER A 129 -5.62 8.71 2.84
N GLN A 130 -5.43 9.81 2.12
CA GLN A 130 -6.46 10.83 1.96
C GLN A 130 -7.71 10.30 1.24
N ALA A 131 -7.53 9.56 0.13
CA ALA A 131 -8.63 9.01 -0.64
C ALA A 131 -9.43 7.98 0.17
N VAL A 132 -8.73 7.04 0.83
CA VAL A 132 -9.37 6.01 1.68
C VAL A 132 -10.07 6.63 2.87
N THR A 133 -9.45 7.62 3.53
CA THR A 133 -10.06 8.30 4.69
C THR A 133 -11.39 8.97 4.32
N ARG A 134 -11.52 9.57 3.13
CA ARG A 134 -12.80 10.14 2.67
C ARG A 134 -13.92 9.09 2.62
N VAL A 135 -13.61 7.87 2.16
CA VAL A 135 -14.58 6.75 2.13
C VAL A 135 -14.96 6.33 3.55
N LEU A 136 -13.97 6.19 4.44
CA LEU A 136 -14.18 5.78 5.83
C LEU A 136 -15.04 6.79 6.61
N TYR A 137 -14.83 8.09 6.43
CA TYR A 137 -15.64 9.13 7.09
C TYR A 137 -17.02 9.29 6.47
N GLY A 138 -17.15 9.15 5.14
CA GLY A 138 -18.43 9.30 4.45
C GLY A 138 -19.50 8.29 4.86
N LYS A 139 -19.07 7.10 5.34
CA LYS A 139 -19.97 6.05 5.80
C LYS A 139 -20.57 6.26 7.18
N ASN A 140 -19.81 6.90 8.06
CA ASN A 140 -20.13 6.88 9.50
C ASN A 140 -20.99 8.06 9.96
N GLY A 141 -21.48 8.92 9.04
CA GLY A 141 -22.36 10.02 9.41
C GLY A 141 -21.83 10.89 10.55
N GLY A 142 -20.49 10.96 10.70
CA GLY A 142 -19.82 11.71 11.77
C GLY A 142 -19.52 10.89 13.04
N CYS A 143 -19.73 9.58 13.06
CA CYS A 143 -19.37 8.75 14.22
C CYS A 143 -17.91 8.30 14.13
N TYR A 144 -17.12 8.59 15.14
CA TYR A 144 -15.67 8.33 15.24
C TYR A 144 -15.35 6.84 15.39
N HIS A 145 -15.38 6.10 14.29
CA HIS A 145 -14.59 4.87 14.21
C HIS A 145 -13.23 5.25 13.62
N GLN A 146 -12.16 5.13 14.41
CA GLN A 146 -10.82 5.39 13.90
C GLN A 146 -10.49 4.37 12.81
N PRO A 147 -10.21 4.83 11.57
CA PRO A 147 -9.75 3.93 10.54
C PRO A 147 -8.39 3.35 10.96
N ILE A 148 -8.21 2.04 10.80
CA ILE A 148 -6.90 1.44 11.01
C ILE A 148 -6.04 1.82 9.81
N LEU A 149 -5.17 2.79 10.00
CA LEU A 149 -4.16 3.20 9.03
C LEU A 149 -2.84 2.55 9.44
N LEU A 150 -2.42 1.51 8.73
CA LEU A 150 -1.09 0.93 8.89
C LEU A 150 -0.16 1.56 7.85
N CYS A 151 0.86 2.26 8.32
CA CYS A 151 1.94 2.76 7.47
C CYS A 151 3.21 1.97 7.78
N ARG A 152 3.86 1.45 6.75
CA ARG A 152 5.21 0.92 6.89
C ARG A 152 6.17 2.08 7.11
N ILE A 153 6.91 2.03 8.20
CA ILE A 153 8.11 2.85 8.38
C ILE A 153 9.25 1.98 7.86
N ASP A 154 9.86 2.33 6.75
CA ASP A 154 11.04 1.65 6.24
C ASP A 154 12.17 1.73 7.29
N GLY A 155 12.26 0.67 8.09
CA GLY A 155 13.40 0.47 8.95
C GLY A 155 14.60 0.12 8.11
N LEU A 156 15.70 0.85 8.32
CA LEU A 156 17.04 0.59 7.85
C LEU A 156 17.29 -0.91 7.66
N GLN A 157 17.50 -1.33 6.41
CA GLN A 157 18.12 -2.63 6.16
C GLN A 157 19.49 -2.59 6.83
N ARG A 158 19.65 -3.40 7.87
CA ARG A 158 20.98 -3.68 8.42
C ARG A 158 21.74 -4.47 7.35
N THR A 159 22.80 -3.88 6.85
CA THR A 159 23.87 -4.54 6.07
C THR A 159 24.49 -5.65 6.87
#